data_de0f82462f707c9f29d95931d7be486a
#
_entry.id   de0f82462f707c9f29d95931d7be486a
#
_cell.length_a   1.000
_cell.length_b   1.000
_cell.length_c   1.000
_cell.angle_alpha   90.00
_cell.angle_beta   90.00
_cell.angle_gamma   90.00
#
_symmetry.space_group_name_H-M   'P 1'
#
loop_
_entity.id
_entity.type
_entity.pdbx_description
1 polymer ?
#
loop_
_entity_poly.entity_id
_entity_poly.type
_entity_poly.pdbx_seq_one_letter_code
_entity_poly.pdbx_strand_id
1 'polypeptide(L)'
;MKTAMITGITGQDGSYLAKLLVEKGYRVIGIIRSHHSSNLFNLNYLGILDKVTLEECDLCDLAFVIGLIEKISPDELYNLAAQSSVGLSFSHPTSTIQYNITSVLNLLEAIRLVNKPIRFYQASSSEMFGKVQTLPITLSTPMSPLSPYATSKASGYWSVINFRESYDIFASNGILFNHESFLRPKSFFVKKVISESMQIHFGHRDFLNVGNLDVKRDFGYAPLYVEAMWRMLQLDRPHDLIICSGESISLRSIVIHIFKKLGIDESKLRIDHELYRPVEIANIYGDNSSAKELLDWSYDIDFREILDKIIVEEMSSYKSPDEARK
;
A
#
# COMPACT_ATOMS: atom_id res chain seq x y z
N MET A 1 -17.43 -21.77 2.68
CA MET A 1 -16.07 -21.15 2.72
C MET A 1 -16.07 -20.06 1.67
N LYS A 2 -15.82 -18.80 2.06
CA LYS A 2 -15.72 -17.70 1.09
C LYS A 2 -14.42 -17.78 0.29
N THR A 3 -14.47 -17.32 -0.96
CA THR A 3 -13.31 -17.21 -1.85
C THR A 3 -12.93 -15.73 -2.00
N ALA A 4 -11.68 -15.39 -1.71
CA ALA A 4 -11.13 -14.05 -1.92
C ALA A 4 -10.10 -14.06 -3.05
N MET A 5 -10.21 -13.11 -3.96
CA MET A 5 -9.24 -12.83 -5.02
C MET A 5 -8.45 -11.58 -4.67
N ILE A 6 -7.12 -11.66 -4.68
CA ILE A 6 -6.23 -10.54 -4.31
C ILE A 6 -5.30 -10.25 -5.47
N THR A 7 -5.43 -9.08 -6.09
CA THR A 7 -4.41 -8.59 -7.03
C THR A 7 -3.26 -7.95 -6.24
N GLY A 8 -2.02 -8.10 -6.70
CA GLY A 8 -0.87 -7.59 -5.96
C GLY A 8 -0.55 -8.36 -4.68
N ILE A 9 -0.90 -9.64 -4.60
CA ILE A 9 -0.73 -10.50 -3.42
C ILE A 9 0.73 -10.56 -2.92
N THR A 10 1.72 -10.39 -3.79
CA THR A 10 3.15 -10.43 -3.45
C THR A 10 3.68 -9.13 -2.84
N GLY A 11 2.87 -8.05 -2.86
CA GLY A 11 3.18 -6.79 -2.19
C GLY A 11 3.03 -6.87 -0.67
N GLN A 12 3.43 -5.80 0.04
CA GLN A 12 3.26 -5.70 1.49
C GLN A 12 1.82 -6.00 1.91
N ASP A 13 0.88 -5.19 1.44
CA ASP A 13 -0.52 -5.27 1.86
C ASP A 13 -1.19 -6.55 1.38
N GLY A 14 -0.90 -6.97 0.13
CA GLY A 14 -1.44 -8.20 -0.41
C GLY A 14 -1.04 -9.43 0.39
N SER A 15 0.20 -9.50 0.86
CA SER A 15 0.69 -10.62 1.66
C SER A 15 0.10 -10.64 3.08
N TYR A 16 0.00 -9.48 3.75
CA TYR A 16 -0.66 -9.42 5.07
C TYR A 16 -2.16 -9.69 4.97
N LEU A 17 -2.84 -9.16 3.94
CA LEU A 17 -4.24 -9.46 3.70
C LEU A 17 -4.47 -10.95 3.41
N ALA A 18 -3.62 -11.55 2.59
CA ALA A 18 -3.69 -12.99 2.33
C ALA A 18 -3.54 -13.81 3.62
N LYS A 19 -2.59 -13.45 4.50
CA LYS A 19 -2.43 -14.09 5.81
C LYS A 19 -3.69 -13.96 6.65
N LEU A 20 -4.23 -12.75 6.79
CA LEU A 20 -5.46 -12.49 7.54
C LEU A 20 -6.63 -13.32 7.02
N LEU A 21 -6.81 -13.40 5.70
CA LEU A 21 -7.90 -14.14 5.09
C LEU A 21 -7.74 -15.66 5.23
N VAL A 22 -6.51 -16.18 5.11
CA VAL A 22 -6.22 -17.60 5.42
C VAL A 22 -6.56 -17.92 6.86
N GLU A 23 -6.17 -17.08 7.83
CA GLU A 23 -6.50 -17.26 9.25
C GLU A 23 -8.01 -17.19 9.52
N LYS A 24 -8.75 -16.42 8.71
CA LYS A 24 -10.23 -16.37 8.76
C LYS A 24 -10.93 -17.50 8.00
N GLY A 25 -10.19 -18.44 7.44
CA GLY A 25 -10.75 -19.61 6.76
C GLY A 25 -11.24 -19.34 5.33
N TYR A 26 -10.75 -18.31 4.65
CA TYR A 26 -11.03 -18.09 3.23
C TYR A 26 -10.19 -19.01 2.34
N ARG A 27 -10.73 -19.35 1.18
CA ARG A 27 -9.94 -19.77 0.03
C ARG A 27 -9.33 -18.53 -0.63
N VAL A 28 -8.01 -18.39 -0.58
CA VAL A 28 -7.31 -17.19 -1.09
C VAL A 28 -6.68 -17.49 -2.44
N ILE A 29 -7.04 -16.70 -3.46
CA ILE A 29 -6.47 -16.73 -4.81
C ILE A 29 -5.70 -15.44 -5.04
N GLY A 30 -4.40 -15.54 -5.19
CA GLY A 30 -3.51 -14.41 -5.45
C GLY A 30 -3.23 -14.26 -6.94
N ILE A 31 -3.36 -13.05 -7.45
CA ILE A 31 -3.08 -12.74 -8.84
C ILE A 31 -1.68 -12.17 -8.96
N ILE A 32 -0.88 -12.78 -9.83
CA ILE A 32 0.49 -12.41 -10.16
C ILE A 32 0.62 -12.20 -11.67
N ARG A 33 1.63 -11.43 -12.10
CA ARG A 33 1.89 -11.22 -13.53
C ARG A 33 2.48 -12.46 -14.19
N SER A 34 3.42 -13.12 -13.51
CA SER A 34 4.09 -14.32 -14.00
C SER A 34 4.72 -15.07 -12.83
N HIS A 35 4.63 -16.37 -12.83
CA HIS A 35 5.32 -17.24 -11.86
C HIS A 35 6.85 -17.09 -11.93
N HIS A 36 7.39 -16.84 -13.11
CA HIS A 36 8.84 -16.72 -13.33
C HIS A 36 9.45 -15.42 -12.80
N SER A 37 8.68 -14.33 -12.75
CA SER A 37 9.19 -13.00 -12.37
C SER A 37 8.67 -12.50 -11.01
N SER A 38 7.75 -13.20 -10.37
CA SER A 38 7.16 -12.77 -9.11
C SER A 38 8.08 -13.08 -7.92
N ASN A 39 8.34 -12.05 -7.12
CA ASN A 39 9.04 -12.24 -5.85
C ASN A 39 8.07 -12.76 -4.78
N LEU A 40 8.25 -14.00 -4.37
CA LEU A 40 7.40 -14.68 -3.38
C LEU A 40 7.91 -14.56 -1.94
N PHE A 41 8.95 -13.73 -1.71
CA PHE A 41 9.58 -13.56 -0.39
C PHE A 41 8.55 -13.26 0.70
N ASN A 42 7.63 -12.32 0.47
CA ASN A 42 6.66 -11.90 1.48
C ASN A 42 5.72 -13.04 1.90
N LEU A 43 5.23 -13.84 0.94
CA LEU A 43 4.36 -14.99 1.23
C LEU A 43 5.11 -16.09 1.99
N ASN A 44 6.37 -16.35 1.61
CA ASN A 44 7.25 -17.27 2.33
C ASN A 44 7.55 -16.80 3.76
N TYR A 45 7.91 -15.52 3.92
CA TYR A 45 8.20 -14.92 5.22
C TYR A 45 7.00 -15.04 6.17
N LEU A 46 5.79 -14.85 5.68
CA LEU A 46 4.57 -15.00 6.46
C LEU A 46 4.11 -16.46 6.65
N GLY A 47 4.78 -17.45 6.04
CA GLY A 47 4.44 -18.87 6.15
C GLY A 47 3.09 -19.24 5.54
N ILE A 48 2.71 -18.58 4.43
CA ILE A 48 1.41 -18.77 3.79
C ILE A 48 1.49 -19.15 2.30
N LEU A 49 2.68 -19.32 1.75
CA LEU A 49 2.82 -19.61 0.31
C LEU A 49 2.09 -20.90 -0.10
N ASP A 50 2.14 -21.92 0.73
CA ASP A 50 1.47 -23.21 0.54
C ASP A 50 -0.05 -23.18 0.83
N LYS A 51 -0.55 -22.07 1.39
CA LYS A 51 -1.96 -21.88 1.78
C LYS A 51 -2.75 -21.03 0.80
N VAL A 52 -2.08 -20.47 -0.20
CA VAL A 52 -2.70 -19.62 -1.23
C VAL A 52 -2.52 -20.26 -2.60
N THR A 53 -3.49 -20.06 -3.48
CA THR A 53 -3.36 -20.43 -4.90
C THR A 53 -2.92 -19.21 -5.69
N LEU A 54 -1.90 -19.35 -6.54
CA LEU A 54 -1.44 -18.27 -7.40
C LEU A 54 -1.91 -18.51 -8.84
N GLU A 55 -2.55 -17.49 -9.43
CA GLU A 55 -2.99 -17.47 -10.83
C GLU A 55 -2.30 -16.33 -11.58
N GLU A 56 -1.85 -16.59 -12.79
CA GLU A 56 -1.28 -15.55 -13.67
C GLU A 56 -2.39 -14.76 -14.35
N CYS A 57 -2.26 -13.43 -14.39
CA CYS A 57 -3.13 -12.55 -15.14
C CYS A 57 -2.47 -11.23 -15.47
N ASP A 58 -2.55 -10.80 -16.72
CA ASP A 58 -2.35 -9.41 -17.09
C ASP A 58 -3.67 -8.65 -16.89
N LEU A 59 -3.71 -7.80 -15.89
CA LEU A 59 -4.88 -6.99 -15.56
C LEU A 59 -5.24 -5.97 -16.65
N CYS A 60 -4.35 -5.74 -17.62
CA CYS A 60 -4.63 -4.88 -18.78
C CYS A 60 -5.35 -5.63 -19.90
N ASP A 61 -5.47 -6.95 -19.84
CA ASP A 61 -6.25 -7.76 -20.78
C ASP A 61 -7.65 -8.06 -20.23
N LEU A 62 -8.65 -7.32 -20.70
CA LEU A 62 -10.04 -7.47 -20.23
C LEU A 62 -10.59 -8.89 -20.44
N ALA A 63 -10.32 -9.50 -21.60
CA ALA A 63 -10.83 -10.84 -21.89
C ALA A 63 -10.27 -11.88 -20.93
N PHE A 64 -8.98 -11.77 -20.60
CA PHE A 64 -8.35 -12.64 -19.63
C PHE A 64 -8.90 -12.43 -18.21
N VAL A 65 -9.13 -11.16 -17.81
CA VAL A 65 -9.72 -10.80 -16.50
C VAL A 65 -11.14 -11.37 -16.37
N ILE A 66 -11.97 -11.26 -17.41
CA ILE A 66 -13.33 -11.85 -17.42
C ILE A 66 -13.26 -13.37 -17.21
N GLY A 67 -12.50 -14.08 -18.04
CA GLY A 67 -12.36 -15.53 -17.93
C GLY A 67 -11.84 -15.99 -16.56
N LEU A 68 -10.93 -15.22 -15.97
CA LEU A 68 -10.39 -15.50 -14.64
C LEU A 68 -11.44 -15.31 -13.54
N ILE A 69 -12.23 -14.23 -13.56
CA ILE A 69 -13.31 -13.98 -12.59
C ILE A 69 -14.42 -15.02 -12.74
N GLU A 70 -14.77 -15.42 -13.96
CA GLU A 70 -15.73 -16.51 -14.21
C GLU A 70 -15.25 -17.85 -13.61
N LYS A 71 -13.98 -18.21 -13.87
CA LYS A 71 -13.31 -19.42 -13.37
C LYS A 71 -13.27 -19.46 -11.84
N ILE A 72 -12.82 -18.38 -11.20
CA ILE A 72 -12.62 -18.31 -9.75
C ILE A 72 -13.95 -18.12 -9.03
N SER A 73 -14.85 -17.28 -9.59
CA SER A 73 -16.12 -16.87 -8.97
C SER A 73 -15.94 -16.40 -7.52
N PRO A 74 -15.12 -15.34 -7.27
CA PRO A 74 -14.81 -14.90 -5.93
C PRO A 74 -16.02 -14.24 -5.26
N ASP A 75 -16.15 -14.38 -3.94
CA ASP A 75 -17.09 -13.61 -3.13
C ASP A 75 -16.58 -12.17 -2.89
N GLU A 76 -15.25 -12.04 -2.77
CA GLU A 76 -14.57 -10.78 -2.47
C GLU A 76 -13.35 -10.60 -3.39
N LEU A 77 -13.18 -9.41 -3.96
CA LEU A 77 -12.05 -9.05 -4.79
C LEU A 77 -11.35 -7.79 -4.22
N TYR A 78 -10.08 -7.96 -3.86
CA TYR A 78 -9.23 -6.89 -3.33
C TYR A 78 -8.23 -6.45 -4.38
N ASN A 79 -8.38 -5.23 -4.92
CA ASN A 79 -7.45 -4.66 -5.89
C ASN A 79 -6.35 -3.84 -5.21
N LEU A 80 -5.20 -4.50 -4.99
CA LEU A 80 -4.00 -3.89 -4.41
C LEU A 80 -2.86 -3.75 -5.44
N ALA A 81 -3.04 -4.26 -6.66
CA ALA A 81 -2.05 -4.15 -7.71
C ALA A 81 -1.96 -2.72 -8.25
N ALA A 82 -0.77 -2.15 -8.21
CA ALA A 82 -0.46 -0.86 -8.81
C ALA A 82 1.05 -0.68 -8.98
N GLN A 83 1.46 0.22 -9.89
CA GLN A 83 2.73 0.91 -9.72
C GLN A 83 2.55 1.94 -8.61
N SER A 84 3.08 1.68 -7.41
CA SER A 84 2.75 2.43 -6.18
C SER A 84 3.82 3.44 -5.75
N SER A 85 4.95 3.54 -6.45
CA SER A 85 6.00 4.51 -6.14
C SER A 85 5.70 5.86 -6.78
N VAL A 86 5.48 6.89 -5.95
CA VAL A 86 5.30 8.28 -6.41
C VAL A 86 6.56 8.75 -7.17
N GLY A 87 7.76 8.51 -6.62
CA GLY A 87 9.01 8.91 -7.28
C GLY A 87 9.17 8.27 -8.65
N LEU A 88 8.95 6.96 -8.77
CA LEU A 88 9.06 6.24 -10.04
C LEU A 88 8.02 6.71 -11.07
N SER A 89 6.86 7.20 -10.63
CA SER A 89 5.81 7.69 -11.55
C SER A 89 6.26 8.92 -12.34
N PHE A 90 7.16 9.75 -11.82
CA PHE A 90 7.73 10.87 -12.56
C PHE A 90 8.68 10.41 -13.68
N SER A 91 9.41 9.32 -13.47
CA SER A 91 10.30 8.75 -14.49
C SER A 91 9.53 7.95 -15.54
N HIS A 92 8.39 7.36 -15.20
CA HIS A 92 7.58 6.50 -16.06
C HIS A 92 6.09 6.90 -16.02
N PRO A 93 5.74 8.14 -16.43
CA PRO A 93 4.38 8.66 -16.24
C PRO A 93 3.33 7.89 -17.03
N THR A 94 3.56 7.66 -18.32
CA THR A 94 2.60 7.02 -19.22
C THR A 94 2.29 5.59 -18.77
N SER A 95 3.29 4.78 -18.51
CA SER A 95 3.09 3.39 -18.09
C SER A 95 2.44 3.28 -16.71
N THR A 96 2.75 4.22 -15.79
CA THR A 96 2.09 4.30 -14.47
C THR A 96 0.60 4.59 -14.63
N ILE A 97 0.25 5.64 -15.40
CA ILE A 97 -1.15 6.04 -15.62
C ILE A 97 -1.91 4.91 -16.32
N GLN A 98 -1.37 4.41 -17.42
CA GLN A 98 -2.01 3.38 -18.23
C GLN A 98 -2.30 2.11 -17.40
N TYR A 99 -1.29 1.57 -16.73
CA TYR A 99 -1.47 0.34 -15.95
C TYR A 99 -2.45 0.54 -14.80
N ASN A 100 -2.26 1.60 -13.98
CA ASN A 100 -3.07 1.80 -12.79
C ASN A 100 -4.55 2.12 -13.10
N ILE A 101 -4.85 2.76 -14.23
CA ILE A 101 -6.23 3.05 -14.62
C ILE A 101 -6.86 1.84 -15.31
N THR A 102 -6.18 1.28 -16.32
CA THR A 102 -6.73 0.17 -17.12
C THR A 102 -7.02 -1.05 -16.26
N SER A 103 -6.13 -1.38 -15.31
CA SER A 103 -6.35 -2.52 -14.41
C SER A 103 -7.60 -2.37 -13.54
N VAL A 104 -7.88 -1.16 -13.02
CA VAL A 104 -9.10 -0.89 -12.24
C VAL A 104 -10.34 -1.00 -13.11
N LEU A 105 -10.33 -0.36 -14.29
CA LEU A 105 -11.45 -0.39 -15.22
C LEU A 105 -11.77 -1.82 -15.67
N ASN A 106 -10.76 -2.60 -16.03
CA ASN A 106 -10.95 -3.99 -16.46
C ASN A 106 -11.55 -4.87 -15.35
N LEU A 107 -11.13 -4.70 -14.11
CA LEU A 107 -11.70 -5.44 -12.99
C LEU A 107 -13.17 -5.06 -12.74
N LEU A 108 -13.50 -3.77 -12.73
CA LEU A 108 -14.88 -3.29 -12.57
C LEU A 108 -15.78 -3.75 -13.72
N GLU A 109 -15.29 -3.62 -14.98
CA GLU A 109 -16.02 -4.05 -16.17
C GLU A 109 -16.23 -5.57 -16.20
N ALA A 110 -15.23 -6.35 -15.82
CA ALA A 110 -15.35 -7.79 -15.71
C ALA A 110 -16.40 -8.21 -14.67
N ILE A 111 -16.41 -7.55 -13.48
CA ILE A 111 -17.44 -7.78 -12.45
C ILE A 111 -18.83 -7.48 -13.02
N ARG A 112 -18.99 -6.35 -13.72
CA ARG A 112 -20.26 -5.97 -14.36
C ARG A 112 -20.73 -7.00 -15.39
N LEU A 113 -19.83 -7.47 -16.26
CA LEU A 113 -20.16 -8.41 -17.33
C LEU A 113 -20.45 -9.82 -16.81
N VAL A 114 -19.70 -10.29 -15.82
CA VAL A 114 -19.91 -11.60 -15.19
C VAL A 114 -21.23 -11.62 -14.39
N ASN A 115 -21.69 -10.46 -13.94
CA ASN A 115 -22.97 -10.26 -13.26
C ASN A 115 -23.17 -11.19 -12.04
N LYS A 116 -22.11 -11.31 -11.20
CA LYS A 116 -22.16 -12.03 -9.92
C LYS A 116 -22.02 -11.05 -8.76
N PRO A 117 -22.56 -11.37 -7.58
CA PRO A 117 -22.52 -10.49 -6.40
C PRO A 117 -21.12 -10.48 -5.76
N ILE A 118 -20.14 -9.93 -6.47
CA ILE A 118 -18.75 -9.79 -6.00
C ILE A 118 -18.60 -8.50 -5.25
N ARG A 119 -18.06 -8.55 -4.02
CA ARG A 119 -17.69 -7.36 -3.25
C ARG A 119 -16.29 -6.92 -3.64
N PHE A 120 -16.18 -5.70 -4.15
CA PHE A 120 -14.93 -5.14 -4.68
C PHE A 120 -14.34 -4.10 -3.73
N TYR A 121 -13.06 -4.24 -3.40
CA TYR A 121 -12.26 -3.26 -2.68
C TYR A 121 -11.20 -2.66 -3.58
N GLN A 122 -11.13 -1.33 -3.65
CA GLN A 122 -10.09 -0.57 -4.32
C GLN A 122 -9.15 0.10 -3.33
N ALA A 123 -7.86 -0.21 -3.41
CA ALA A 123 -6.83 0.55 -2.71
C ALA A 123 -6.63 1.91 -3.38
N SER A 124 -7.24 2.94 -2.81
CA SER A 124 -7.04 4.34 -3.15
C SER A 124 -5.91 4.94 -2.31
N SER A 125 -5.59 6.22 -2.46
CA SER A 125 -4.41 6.83 -1.84
C SER A 125 -4.65 8.26 -1.39
N SER A 126 -4.08 8.65 -0.25
CA SER A 126 -4.05 10.04 0.22
C SER A 126 -3.32 10.99 -0.74
N GLU A 127 -2.44 10.49 -1.60
CA GLU A 127 -1.75 11.29 -2.62
C GLU A 127 -2.73 11.93 -3.62
N MET A 128 -3.97 11.41 -3.76
CA MET A 128 -5.01 12.01 -4.62
C MET A 128 -5.37 13.43 -4.21
N PHE A 129 -5.27 13.78 -2.94
CA PHE A 129 -5.60 15.10 -2.42
C PHE A 129 -4.53 16.14 -2.73
N GLY A 130 -3.26 15.73 -2.88
CA GLY A 130 -2.16 16.60 -3.29
C GLY A 130 -1.98 17.79 -2.35
N LYS A 131 -2.01 19.01 -2.91
CA LYS A 131 -1.86 20.26 -2.13
C LYS A 131 -3.19 20.65 -1.50
N VAL A 132 -3.33 20.33 -0.21
CA VAL A 132 -4.54 20.65 0.57
C VAL A 132 -4.43 22.03 1.23
N GLN A 133 -5.59 22.68 1.45
CA GLN A 133 -5.68 23.96 2.13
C GLN A 133 -5.95 23.78 3.63
N THR A 134 -6.64 22.73 3.99
CA THR A 134 -7.05 22.44 5.38
C THR A 134 -6.73 20.98 5.73
N LEU A 135 -6.44 20.75 7.00
CA LEU A 135 -6.19 19.45 7.60
C LEU A 135 -7.07 19.28 8.84
N PRO A 136 -7.44 18.06 9.23
CA PRO A 136 -7.18 16.79 8.56
C PRO A 136 -7.89 16.66 7.20
N ILE A 137 -7.40 15.75 6.35
CA ILE A 137 -8.09 15.36 5.11
C ILE A 137 -9.36 14.57 5.49
N THR A 138 -10.47 14.95 4.86
CA THR A 138 -11.77 14.27 4.95
C THR A 138 -12.23 13.84 3.56
N LEU A 139 -13.31 13.08 3.46
CA LEU A 139 -13.91 12.70 2.16
C LEU A 139 -14.42 13.90 1.35
N SER A 140 -14.70 15.04 2.00
CA SER A 140 -15.12 16.28 1.35
C SER A 140 -13.94 17.15 0.87
N THR A 141 -12.70 16.79 1.22
CA THR A 141 -11.51 17.52 0.77
C THR A 141 -11.37 17.41 -0.74
N PRO A 142 -11.22 18.53 -1.49
CA PRO A 142 -11.03 18.47 -2.94
C PRO A 142 -9.75 17.74 -3.32
N MET A 143 -9.83 16.89 -4.35
CA MET A 143 -8.68 16.21 -4.91
C MET A 143 -7.90 17.14 -5.84
N SER A 144 -6.58 17.22 -5.65
CA SER A 144 -5.64 18.01 -6.45
C SER A 144 -4.33 17.23 -6.64
N PRO A 145 -4.35 16.12 -7.42
CA PRO A 145 -3.20 15.22 -7.54
C PRO A 145 -1.98 15.93 -8.12
N LEU A 146 -0.80 15.68 -7.53
CA LEU A 146 0.47 16.34 -7.88
C LEU A 146 1.50 15.41 -8.53
N SER A 147 1.12 14.19 -8.87
CA SER A 147 1.99 13.21 -9.54
C SER A 147 1.20 12.33 -10.50
N PRO A 148 1.86 11.69 -11.50
CA PRO A 148 1.19 10.70 -12.36
C PRO A 148 0.56 9.56 -11.56
N TYR A 149 1.21 9.10 -10.48
CA TYR A 149 0.63 8.13 -9.57
C TYR A 149 -0.66 8.64 -8.91
N ALA A 150 -0.62 9.85 -8.34
CA ALA A 150 -1.78 10.44 -7.69
C ALA A 150 -2.96 10.63 -8.65
N THR A 151 -2.68 11.09 -9.88
CA THR A 151 -3.68 11.21 -10.95
C THR A 151 -4.31 9.86 -11.28
N SER A 152 -3.51 8.81 -11.42
CA SER A 152 -4.03 7.46 -11.69
C SER A 152 -4.90 6.92 -10.55
N LYS A 153 -4.54 7.20 -9.29
CA LYS A 153 -5.33 6.81 -8.13
C LYS A 153 -6.65 7.57 -8.04
N ALA A 154 -6.64 8.88 -8.32
CA ALA A 154 -7.87 9.68 -8.39
C ALA A 154 -8.81 9.17 -9.49
N SER A 155 -8.29 8.83 -10.66
CA SER A 155 -9.09 8.21 -11.73
C SER A 155 -9.72 6.89 -11.31
N GLY A 156 -8.95 6.00 -10.67
CA GLY A 156 -9.46 4.73 -10.13
C GLY A 156 -10.55 4.94 -9.08
N TYR A 157 -10.37 5.90 -8.17
CA TYR A 157 -11.36 6.25 -7.15
C TYR A 157 -12.70 6.66 -7.77
N TRP A 158 -12.68 7.58 -8.73
CA TRP A 158 -13.90 8.04 -9.41
C TRP A 158 -14.53 6.97 -10.29
N SER A 159 -13.73 6.07 -10.86
CA SER A 159 -14.23 4.91 -11.60
C SER A 159 -15.04 3.98 -10.70
N VAL A 160 -14.55 3.71 -9.48
CA VAL A 160 -15.29 2.90 -8.49
C VAL A 160 -16.64 3.52 -8.15
N ILE A 161 -16.68 4.83 -7.87
CA ILE A 161 -17.93 5.53 -7.58
C ILE A 161 -18.90 5.45 -8.78
N ASN A 162 -18.39 5.71 -9.98
CA ASN A 162 -19.22 5.66 -11.19
C ASN A 162 -19.82 4.27 -11.41
N PHE A 163 -19.03 3.20 -11.31
CA PHE A 163 -19.53 1.83 -11.49
C PHE A 163 -20.49 1.41 -10.38
N ARG A 164 -20.25 1.82 -9.13
CA ARG A 164 -21.17 1.59 -8.02
C ARG A 164 -22.53 2.22 -8.26
N GLU A 165 -22.54 3.49 -8.65
CA GLU A 165 -23.78 4.26 -8.84
C GLU A 165 -24.53 3.90 -10.14
N SER A 166 -23.79 3.59 -11.22
CA SER A 166 -24.39 3.31 -12.52
C SER A 166 -24.84 1.86 -12.70
N TYR A 167 -24.18 0.91 -12.04
CA TYR A 167 -24.39 -0.53 -12.28
C TYR A 167 -24.70 -1.35 -11.02
N ASP A 168 -24.95 -0.67 -9.89
CA ASP A 168 -25.26 -1.29 -8.60
C ASP A 168 -24.24 -2.34 -8.12
N ILE A 169 -22.95 -2.09 -8.44
CA ILE A 169 -21.85 -2.96 -8.02
C ILE A 169 -21.47 -2.63 -6.57
N PHE A 170 -21.34 -3.65 -5.70
CA PHE A 170 -20.76 -3.46 -4.39
C PHE A 170 -19.27 -3.14 -4.51
N ALA A 171 -18.90 -1.86 -4.55
CA ALA A 171 -17.52 -1.41 -4.70
C ALA A 171 -17.17 -0.32 -3.70
N SER A 172 -16.10 -0.52 -2.93
CA SER A 172 -15.62 0.37 -1.86
C SER A 172 -14.23 0.90 -2.14
N ASN A 173 -13.95 2.16 -1.81
CA ASN A 173 -12.62 2.75 -1.83
C ASN A 173 -12.04 2.85 -0.42
N GLY A 174 -10.92 2.19 -0.15
CA GLY A 174 -10.11 2.49 1.04
C GLY A 174 -9.05 3.52 0.68
N ILE A 175 -9.16 4.73 1.22
CA ILE A 175 -8.20 5.82 0.98
C ILE A 175 -7.07 5.67 2.00
N LEU A 176 -5.99 5.05 1.56
CA LEU A 176 -4.87 4.68 2.41
C LEU A 176 -3.88 5.82 2.54
N PHE A 177 -3.47 6.12 3.77
CA PHE A 177 -2.30 6.91 4.07
C PHE A 177 -1.05 6.01 4.10
N ASN A 178 0.15 6.58 4.28
CA ASN A 178 1.34 5.74 4.30
C ASN A 178 1.25 4.74 5.45
N HIS A 179 1.69 3.52 5.20
CA HIS A 179 1.72 2.47 6.22
C HIS A 179 2.88 1.52 5.94
N GLU A 180 3.54 1.15 7.01
CA GLU A 180 4.84 0.52 6.95
C GLU A 180 4.81 -0.85 7.64
N SER A 181 5.77 -1.67 7.28
CA SER A 181 6.08 -2.94 7.93
C SER A 181 7.47 -3.41 7.52
N PHE A 182 7.91 -4.54 8.08
CA PHE A 182 9.12 -5.22 7.62
C PHE A 182 9.06 -5.57 6.12
N LEU A 183 7.87 -5.86 5.58
CA LEU A 183 7.68 -6.26 4.17
C LEU A 183 7.62 -5.08 3.19
N ARG A 184 7.76 -3.84 3.67
CA ARG A 184 7.81 -2.67 2.79
C ARG A 184 9.03 -2.75 1.86
N PRO A 185 8.91 -2.48 0.56
CA PRO A 185 10.08 -2.44 -0.35
C PRO A 185 11.10 -1.37 0.06
N LYS A 186 12.39 -1.67 -0.08
CA LYS A 186 13.51 -0.76 0.26
C LYS A 186 13.53 0.56 -0.53
N SER A 187 12.74 0.67 -1.59
CA SER A 187 12.57 1.91 -2.36
C SER A 187 11.68 2.95 -1.65
N PHE A 188 10.95 2.58 -0.60
CA PHE A 188 10.15 3.50 0.21
C PHE A 188 10.95 4.08 1.36
N PHE A 189 10.62 5.33 1.72
CA PHE A 189 11.44 6.16 2.61
C PHE A 189 11.80 5.48 3.93
N VAL A 190 10.82 5.02 4.70
CA VAL A 190 11.06 4.42 6.03
C VAL A 190 11.94 3.18 5.93
N LYS A 191 11.61 2.26 5.03
CA LYS A 191 12.37 1.03 4.82
C LYS A 191 13.78 1.31 4.29
N LYS A 192 13.93 2.30 3.38
CA LYS A 192 15.24 2.77 2.93
C LYS A 192 16.08 3.24 4.10
N VAL A 193 15.52 4.16 4.92
CA VAL A 193 16.24 4.73 6.07
C VAL A 193 16.67 3.62 7.04
N ILE A 194 15.79 2.71 7.41
CA ILE A 194 16.13 1.59 8.30
C ILE A 194 17.24 0.72 7.68
N SER A 195 17.06 0.28 6.43
CA SER A 195 18.02 -0.62 5.76
C SER A 195 19.39 0.02 5.58
N GLU A 196 19.48 1.32 5.20
CA GLU A 196 20.76 2.01 5.05
C GLU A 196 21.39 2.35 6.40
N SER A 197 20.59 2.68 7.43
CA SER A 197 21.08 2.89 8.79
C SER A 197 21.64 1.59 9.40
N MET A 198 21.05 0.43 9.11
CA MET A 198 21.63 -0.86 9.49
C MET A 198 23.02 -1.07 8.87
N GLN A 199 23.18 -0.71 7.59
CA GLN A 199 24.51 -0.78 6.94
C GLN A 199 25.53 0.15 7.60
N ILE A 200 25.11 1.35 8.04
CA ILE A 200 25.98 2.28 8.78
C ILE A 200 26.35 1.67 10.14
N HIS A 201 25.38 1.17 10.87
CA HIS A 201 25.59 0.52 12.19
C HIS A 201 26.63 -0.62 12.12
N PHE A 202 26.59 -1.45 11.06
CA PHE A 202 27.53 -2.56 10.85
C PHE A 202 28.81 -2.16 10.09
N GLY A 203 29.03 -0.87 9.80
CA GLY A 203 30.24 -0.37 9.15
C GLY A 203 30.35 -0.64 7.66
N HIS A 204 29.25 -1.00 6.98
CA HIS A 204 29.21 -1.26 5.53
C HIS A 204 28.83 -0.03 4.71
N ARG A 205 28.54 1.11 5.36
CA ARG A 205 28.18 2.37 4.74
C ARG A 205 28.59 3.53 5.62
N ASP A 206 29.02 4.64 5.02
CA ASP A 206 29.49 5.81 5.78
C ASP A 206 28.38 6.81 6.12
N PHE A 207 27.41 7.04 5.21
CA PHE A 207 26.41 8.08 5.32
C PHE A 207 25.05 7.64 4.83
N LEU A 208 24.00 8.18 5.45
CA LEU A 208 22.62 8.11 4.96
C LEU A 208 22.33 9.35 4.10
N ASN A 209 22.05 9.15 2.81
CA ASN A 209 21.65 10.23 1.89
C ASN A 209 20.13 10.23 1.73
N VAL A 210 19.50 11.35 2.06
CA VAL A 210 18.04 11.54 2.00
C VAL A 210 17.69 12.87 1.35
N GLY A 211 16.49 12.96 0.78
CA GLY A 211 15.95 14.21 0.25
C GLY A 211 15.39 15.12 1.34
N ASN A 212 14.27 15.78 1.05
CA ASN A 212 13.63 16.72 1.96
C ASN A 212 13.07 16.03 3.22
N LEU A 213 13.59 16.38 4.39
CA LEU A 213 13.16 15.88 5.70
C LEU A 213 12.17 16.80 6.43
N ASP A 214 11.90 17.99 5.90
CA ASP A 214 11.06 19.00 6.55
C ASP A 214 9.57 18.80 6.26
N VAL A 215 9.23 17.75 5.51
CA VAL A 215 7.86 17.34 5.24
C VAL A 215 7.33 16.40 6.33
N LYS A 216 6.00 16.44 6.54
CA LYS A 216 5.30 15.57 7.48
C LYS A 216 4.32 14.65 6.75
N ARG A 217 4.19 13.43 7.23
CA ARG A 217 3.26 12.42 6.68
C ARG A 217 2.59 11.67 7.81
N ASP A 218 1.38 11.24 7.55
CA ASP A 218 0.68 10.25 8.36
C ASP A 218 1.22 8.87 7.98
N PHE A 219 1.69 8.13 8.98
CA PHE A 219 2.21 6.78 8.83
C PHE A 219 1.50 5.82 9.76
N GLY A 220 1.12 4.68 9.24
CA GLY A 220 0.51 3.61 10.00
C GLY A 220 1.25 2.28 9.90
N TYR A 221 0.59 1.23 10.39
CA TYR A 221 1.08 -0.14 10.42
C TYR A 221 0.27 -1.03 9.47
N ALA A 222 0.92 -1.63 8.47
CA ALA A 222 0.26 -2.36 7.39
C ALA A 222 -0.69 -3.48 7.86
N PRO A 223 -0.36 -4.31 8.86
CA PRO A 223 -1.28 -5.32 9.37
C PRO A 223 -2.62 -4.78 9.88
N LEU A 224 -2.65 -3.58 10.49
CA LEU A 224 -3.90 -2.95 10.91
C LEU A 224 -4.70 -2.40 9.74
N TYR A 225 -4.01 -1.89 8.71
CA TYR A 225 -4.67 -1.36 7.50
C TYR A 225 -5.36 -2.46 6.70
N VAL A 226 -4.74 -3.64 6.57
CA VAL A 226 -5.40 -4.76 5.87
C VAL A 226 -6.60 -5.30 6.62
N GLU A 227 -6.64 -5.19 7.94
CA GLU A 227 -7.83 -5.50 8.72
C GLU A 227 -8.99 -4.55 8.38
N ALA A 228 -8.72 -3.25 8.27
CA ALA A 228 -9.72 -2.28 7.82
C ALA A 228 -10.23 -2.60 6.40
N MET A 229 -9.34 -2.97 5.47
CA MET A 229 -9.71 -3.39 4.11
C MET A 229 -10.70 -4.56 4.13
N TRP A 230 -10.43 -5.59 4.95
CA TRP A 230 -11.33 -6.73 5.09
C TRP A 230 -12.66 -6.32 5.72
N ARG A 231 -12.66 -5.53 6.80
CA ARG A 231 -13.88 -5.06 7.48
C ARG A 231 -14.77 -4.23 6.55
N MET A 232 -14.20 -3.41 5.66
CA MET A 232 -14.95 -2.64 4.66
C MET A 232 -15.82 -3.52 3.77
N LEU A 233 -15.34 -4.70 3.37
CA LEU A 233 -16.12 -5.64 2.56
C LEU A 233 -17.09 -6.50 3.39
N GLN A 234 -17.13 -6.38 4.71
CA GLN A 234 -18.13 -7.05 5.55
C GLN A 234 -19.35 -6.17 5.83
N LEU A 235 -19.31 -4.87 5.49
CA LEU A 235 -20.44 -3.95 5.67
C LEU A 235 -21.63 -4.33 4.77
N ASP A 236 -22.83 -3.92 5.16
CA ASP A 236 -24.06 -4.20 4.40
C ASP A 236 -24.11 -3.45 3.06
N ARG A 237 -23.47 -2.29 2.99
CA ARG A 237 -23.37 -1.45 1.79
C ARG A 237 -21.93 -0.95 1.58
N PRO A 238 -21.55 -0.63 0.32
CA PRO A 238 -20.23 -0.12 0.04
C PRO A 238 -20.03 1.29 0.61
N HIS A 239 -18.81 1.56 1.09
CA HIS A 239 -18.39 2.85 1.62
C HIS A 239 -17.01 3.25 1.10
N ASP A 240 -16.78 4.56 1.02
CA ASP A 240 -15.45 5.12 0.85
C ASP A 240 -14.96 5.58 2.23
N LEU A 241 -13.80 5.10 2.68
CA LEU A 241 -13.28 5.39 4.01
C LEU A 241 -11.82 5.79 3.96
N ILE A 242 -11.44 6.74 4.82
CA ILE A 242 -10.05 7.14 5.04
C ILE A 242 -9.46 6.21 6.11
N ILE A 243 -8.38 5.51 5.74
CA ILE A 243 -7.65 4.62 6.62
C ILE A 243 -6.28 5.26 6.89
N CYS A 244 -6.10 5.77 8.09
CA CYS A 244 -4.93 6.53 8.50
C CYS A 244 -4.70 6.43 10.01
N SER A 245 -3.53 6.88 10.49
CA SER A 245 -3.27 6.99 11.92
C SER A 245 -4.02 8.17 12.55
N GLY A 246 -4.26 9.24 11.79
CA GLY A 246 -4.87 10.49 12.24
C GLY A 246 -3.86 11.54 12.67
N GLU A 247 -2.56 11.23 12.62
CA GLU A 247 -1.49 12.13 13.03
C GLU A 247 -0.36 12.16 12.01
N SER A 248 0.34 13.30 11.91
CA SER A 248 1.52 13.40 11.04
C SER A 248 2.80 13.47 11.84
N ILE A 249 3.83 12.77 11.37
CA ILE A 249 5.19 12.81 11.89
C ILE A 249 6.16 13.36 10.83
N SER A 250 7.18 14.16 11.22
CA SER A 250 8.19 14.64 10.29
C SER A 250 9.15 13.53 9.87
N LEU A 251 9.60 13.55 8.61
CA LEU A 251 10.59 12.60 8.15
C LEU A 251 11.91 12.72 8.92
N ARG A 252 12.25 13.93 9.36
CA ARG A 252 13.41 14.16 10.24
C ARG A 252 13.28 13.41 11.57
N SER A 253 12.12 13.48 12.22
CA SER A 253 11.89 12.77 13.48
C SER A 253 12.02 11.25 13.33
N ILE A 254 11.62 10.70 12.18
CA ILE A 254 11.78 9.28 11.86
C ILE A 254 13.26 8.91 11.77
N VAL A 255 14.07 9.68 11.02
CA VAL A 255 15.52 9.46 10.87
C VAL A 255 16.22 9.52 12.22
N ILE A 256 15.95 10.57 13.01
CA ILE A 256 16.57 10.77 14.33
C ILE A 256 16.21 9.60 15.27
N HIS A 257 14.96 9.15 15.28
CA HIS A 257 14.54 8.00 16.10
C HIS A 257 15.32 6.72 15.71
N ILE A 258 15.43 6.42 14.41
CA ILE A 258 16.17 5.26 13.91
C ILE A 258 17.66 5.35 14.25
N PHE A 259 18.28 6.52 14.07
CA PHE A 259 19.68 6.75 14.40
C PHE A 259 19.94 6.55 15.89
N LYS A 260 19.10 7.15 16.75
CA LYS A 260 19.19 6.96 18.21
C LYS A 260 19.07 5.49 18.59
N LYS A 261 18.14 4.75 17.99
CA LYS A 261 17.92 3.33 18.29
C LYS A 261 19.12 2.46 17.90
N LEU A 262 19.81 2.80 16.81
CA LEU A 262 20.97 2.07 16.29
C LEU A 262 22.31 2.61 16.80
N GLY A 263 22.33 3.66 17.64
CA GLY A 263 23.55 4.28 18.13
C GLY A 263 24.37 4.98 17.05
N ILE A 264 23.70 5.57 16.04
CA ILE A 264 24.35 6.27 14.93
C ILE A 264 24.39 7.76 15.24
N ASP A 265 25.57 8.40 15.06
CA ASP A 265 25.75 9.84 15.20
C ASP A 265 25.07 10.61 14.04
N GLU A 266 24.43 11.74 14.36
CA GLU A 266 23.69 12.55 13.37
C GLU A 266 24.58 13.12 12.26
N SER A 267 25.90 13.23 12.47
CA SER A 267 26.85 13.61 11.42
C SER A 267 26.90 12.65 10.23
N LYS A 268 26.35 11.45 10.40
CA LYS A 268 26.19 10.47 9.31
C LYS A 268 25.00 10.76 8.38
N LEU A 269 24.16 11.74 8.72
CA LEU A 269 23.04 12.19 7.89
C LEU A 269 23.48 13.24 6.87
N ARG A 270 23.13 13.02 5.60
CA ARG A 270 23.36 13.96 4.51
C ARG A 270 22.08 14.27 3.77
N ILE A 271 21.80 15.54 3.56
CA ILE A 271 20.70 15.99 2.71
C ILE A 271 21.22 16.09 1.28
N ASP A 272 20.54 15.43 0.36
CA ASP A 272 20.85 15.40 -1.05
C ASP A 272 19.67 16.03 -1.84
N HIS A 273 19.93 17.20 -2.43
CA HIS A 273 18.92 17.94 -3.18
C HIS A 273 18.50 17.24 -4.49
N GLU A 274 19.32 16.33 -5.04
CA GLU A 274 18.98 15.55 -6.23
C GLU A 274 17.87 14.54 -5.94
N LEU A 275 17.66 14.19 -4.66
CA LEU A 275 16.59 13.31 -4.21
C LEU A 275 15.27 14.04 -3.92
N TYR A 276 15.20 15.34 -4.12
CA TYR A 276 13.97 16.10 -3.95
C TYR A 276 12.98 15.75 -5.06
N ARG A 277 11.71 15.67 -4.70
CA ARG A 277 10.66 15.49 -5.70
C ARG A 277 10.41 16.83 -6.43
N PRO A 278 9.97 16.80 -7.68
CA PRO A 278 9.62 18.02 -8.42
C PRO A 278 8.56 18.85 -7.72
N VAL A 279 7.64 18.20 -7.02
CA VAL A 279 6.59 18.83 -6.20
C VAL A 279 6.46 18.07 -4.88
N GLU A 280 6.42 18.79 -3.77
CA GLU A 280 6.31 18.24 -2.42
C GLU A 280 5.05 18.71 -1.72
N ILE A 281 4.43 17.79 -0.96
CA ILE A 281 3.35 18.11 -0.02
C ILE A 281 3.99 18.34 1.35
N ALA A 282 3.86 19.55 1.91
CA ALA A 282 4.53 19.91 3.16
C ALA A 282 4.02 19.10 4.37
N ASN A 283 2.71 18.94 4.49
CA ASN A 283 2.07 18.18 5.58
C ASN A 283 0.78 17.53 5.07
N ILE A 284 0.54 16.28 5.47
CA ILE A 284 -0.67 15.55 5.13
C ILE A 284 -0.97 14.49 6.21
N TYR A 285 -2.20 14.52 6.74
CA TYR A 285 -2.78 13.50 7.62
C TYR A 285 -4.30 13.48 7.47
N GLY A 286 -4.93 12.37 7.81
CA GLY A 286 -6.34 12.13 7.56
C GLY A 286 -7.20 12.12 8.82
N ASP A 287 -8.53 12.21 8.62
CA ASP A 287 -9.54 11.95 9.62
C ASP A 287 -10.04 10.50 9.46
N ASN A 288 -9.80 9.67 10.47
CA ASN A 288 -10.19 8.27 10.50
C ASN A 288 -11.47 8.01 11.33
N SER A 289 -12.17 9.04 11.75
CA SER A 289 -13.35 8.92 12.63
C SER A 289 -14.44 8.03 12.02
N SER A 290 -14.75 8.21 10.74
CA SER A 290 -15.73 7.36 10.04
C SER A 290 -15.29 5.89 9.93
N ALA A 291 -13.99 5.63 9.75
CA ALA A 291 -13.47 4.27 9.75
C ALA A 291 -13.57 3.62 11.14
N LYS A 292 -13.27 4.38 12.20
CA LYS A 292 -13.42 3.93 13.58
C LYS A 292 -14.87 3.54 13.89
N GLU A 293 -15.80 4.41 13.54
CA GLU A 293 -17.23 4.20 13.81
C GLU A 293 -17.83 3.04 13.01
N LEU A 294 -17.64 3.04 11.68
CA LEU A 294 -18.31 2.06 10.80
C LEU A 294 -17.67 0.68 10.84
N LEU A 295 -16.36 0.60 11.08
CA LEU A 295 -15.63 -0.66 11.03
C LEU A 295 -15.39 -1.25 12.42
N ASP A 296 -15.73 -0.56 13.51
CA ASP A 296 -15.23 -0.91 14.85
C ASP A 296 -13.72 -1.18 14.82
N TRP A 297 -12.99 -0.29 14.15
CA TRP A 297 -11.55 -0.37 13.92
C TRP A 297 -10.85 0.77 14.63
N SER A 298 -9.84 0.49 15.43
CA SER A 298 -9.03 1.51 16.11
C SER A 298 -7.60 1.49 15.61
N TYR A 299 -6.97 2.65 15.66
CA TYR A 299 -5.54 2.81 15.43
C TYR A 299 -4.96 3.60 16.60
N ASP A 300 -4.33 2.90 17.55
CA ASP A 300 -3.87 3.46 18.83
C ASP A 300 -2.37 3.14 19.08
N ILE A 301 -1.59 2.94 18.02
CA ILE A 301 -0.16 2.61 18.11
C ILE A 301 0.66 3.81 17.68
N ASP A 302 1.62 4.25 18.52
CA ASP A 302 2.62 5.26 18.14
C ASP A 302 3.50 4.72 17.00
N PHE A 303 3.73 5.55 15.99
CA PHE A 303 4.54 5.14 14.84
C PHE A 303 6.00 4.82 15.23
N ARG A 304 6.52 5.38 16.33
CA ARG A 304 7.85 5.03 16.85
C ARG A 304 7.93 3.59 17.33
N GLU A 305 6.86 3.06 17.92
CA GLU A 305 6.80 1.64 18.30
C GLU A 305 6.83 0.73 17.07
N ILE A 306 6.23 1.17 15.97
CA ILE A 306 6.27 0.45 14.68
C ILE A 306 7.69 0.47 14.10
N LEU A 307 8.37 1.63 14.16
CA LEU A 307 9.77 1.73 13.75
C LEU A 307 10.65 0.77 14.53
N ASP A 308 10.46 0.70 15.86
CA ASP A 308 11.19 -0.22 16.72
C ASP A 308 10.96 -1.68 16.35
N LYS A 309 9.72 -2.08 16.06
CA LYS A 309 9.39 -3.43 15.58
C LYS A 309 10.11 -3.74 14.27
N ILE A 310 10.03 -2.84 13.29
CA ILE A 310 10.68 -3.05 11.98
C ILE A 310 12.21 -3.14 12.12
N ILE A 311 12.82 -2.32 13.00
CA ILE A 311 14.26 -2.37 13.27
C ILE A 311 14.66 -3.73 13.85
N VAL A 312 13.89 -4.26 14.81
CA VAL A 312 14.15 -5.59 15.40
C VAL A 312 14.05 -6.70 14.36
N GLU A 313 13.03 -6.66 13.51
CA GLU A 313 12.87 -7.63 12.42
C GLU A 313 14.00 -7.53 11.37
N GLU A 314 14.43 -6.32 11.00
CA GLU A 314 15.56 -6.10 10.10
C GLU A 314 16.87 -6.59 10.74
N MET A 315 17.09 -6.33 12.03
CA MET A 315 18.27 -6.81 12.74
C MET A 315 18.38 -8.34 12.75
N SER A 316 17.26 -9.02 13.01
CA SER A 316 17.20 -10.48 13.05
C SER A 316 17.42 -11.14 11.68
N SER A 317 17.12 -10.43 10.59
CA SER A 317 17.23 -10.91 9.22
C SER A 317 18.41 -10.29 8.45
N TYR A 318 19.21 -9.44 9.13
CA TYR A 318 20.31 -8.74 8.48
C TYR A 318 21.36 -9.71 7.95
N LYS A 319 21.67 -9.56 6.66
CA LYS A 319 22.81 -10.20 6.02
C LYS A 319 23.77 -9.12 5.55
N SER A 320 25.06 -9.33 5.72
CA SER A 320 26.05 -8.40 5.19
C SER A 320 25.92 -8.30 3.66
N PRO A 321 26.32 -7.18 3.03
CA PRO A 321 26.30 -7.06 1.56
C PRO A 321 27.02 -8.19 0.83
N ASP A 322 28.05 -8.78 1.45
CA ASP A 322 28.81 -9.91 0.87
C ASP A 322 28.08 -11.24 1.00
N GLU A 323 27.27 -11.43 2.03
CA GLU A 323 26.41 -12.63 2.21
C GLU A 323 25.16 -12.57 1.33
N ALA A 324 24.67 -11.38 1.03
CA ALA A 324 23.49 -11.18 0.17
C ALA A 324 23.78 -11.38 -1.34
N ARG A 325 25.07 -11.48 -1.72
CA ARG A 325 25.54 -11.75 -3.10
C ARG A 325 25.78 -13.22 -3.41
N LYS A 326 25.76 -14.09 -2.40
CA LYS A 326 25.86 -15.54 -2.51
C LYS A 326 24.46 -16.18 -2.56
#